data_421acbed3baf9b8522e43ae736434da8
#
_entry.id   421acbed3baf9b8522e43ae736434da8
#
_cell.length_a   1.000
_cell.length_b   1.000
_cell.length_c   1.000
_cell.angle_alpha   90.00
_cell.angle_beta   90.00
_cell.angle_gamma   90.00
#
_symmetry.space_group_name_H-M   'P 1'
#
loop_
_entity.id
_entity.type
_entity.pdbx_description
1 polymer ?
#
loop_
_entity_poly.entity_id
_entity_poly.type
_entity_poly.pdbx_seq_one_letter_code
_entity_poly.pdbx_strand_id
1 'polypeptide(L)'
;LRGNIPIPEIPLGEELWLMVLVTSVRERRTQQGRLFCDASARNATGTIALKFWGETLDSQKELKPGLWGITGKLETFQDRSQFVVAEYRPITIEQYREHQKAEPQLPRAYTLDIETITLPDFRERVGPQLERLARLGNMRVEQQQRYLEDIAAEEERCYALGALSAASGRVLCIALHVGAIPGLEFPGLGPEASEHVFGIDRYGYEEDEKKALQDFINFMKNFDPDCDELVGHNIIGFDLPFIFQRCLAHSLQARPFVNLSDYTPRGVFDTMHRWWLGAKRFVSLDDVAWALGIESSKTSEVEGSKVFDLYQAGKLDLIREYNLNDVRVTRKVYERMVASFGR
;
A
#
# COMPACT_ATOMS: atom_id res chain seq x y z
N LEU A 1 5.47 31.58 24.50
CA LEU A 1 5.75 30.51 23.52
C LEU A 1 4.95 30.81 22.24
N ARG A 2 5.61 30.88 21.08
CA ARG A 2 4.93 31.01 19.79
C ARG A 2 4.22 29.70 19.49
N GLY A 3 2.91 29.70 19.35
CA GLY A 3 2.10 28.58 18.87
C GLY A 3 1.70 28.79 17.42
N ASN A 4 1.29 27.71 16.74
CA ASN A 4 0.80 27.72 15.35
C ASN A 4 1.81 28.04 14.23
N ILE A 5 3.09 27.70 14.42
CA ILE A 5 4.04 27.73 13.31
C ILE A 5 3.84 26.43 12.51
N PRO A 6 3.70 26.48 11.17
CA PRO A 6 3.68 25.29 10.34
C PRO A 6 4.92 24.42 10.57
N ILE A 7 4.76 23.10 10.65
CA ILE A 7 5.88 22.17 10.91
C ILE A 7 7.06 22.43 9.97
N PRO A 8 6.88 22.65 8.65
CA PRO A 8 8.00 22.95 7.75
C PRO A 8 8.74 24.28 8.05
N GLU A 9 8.13 25.18 8.83
CA GLU A 9 8.66 26.51 9.12
C GLU A 9 9.22 26.61 10.55
N ILE A 10 9.26 25.52 11.31
CA ILE A 10 9.76 25.52 12.68
C ILE A 10 11.24 25.90 12.69
N PRO A 11 11.63 26.99 13.38
CA PRO A 11 13.02 27.41 13.49
C PRO A 11 13.81 26.46 14.37
N LEU A 12 15.10 26.27 14.04
CA LEU A 12 16.02 25.48 14.85
C LEU A 12 16.32 26.17 16.19
N GLY A 13 16.31 25.39 17.26
CA GLY A 13 16.76 25.80 18.60
C GLY A 13 15.80 26.68 19.38
N GLU A 14 14.70 27.17 18.78
CA GLU A 14 13.67 27.94 19.51
C GLU A 14 12.74 27.02 20.29
N GLU A 15 12.38 27.43 21.50
CA GLU A 15 11.41 26.69 22.30
C GLU A 15 9.98 27.02 21.87
N LEU A 16 9.27 25.99 21.44
CA LEU A 16 7.92 26.11 20.89
C LEU A 16 6.95 25.17 21.58
N TRP A 17 5.67 25.53 21.51
CA TRP A 17 4.58 24.66 21.90
C TRP A 17 3.77 24.28 20.66
N LEU A 18 3.48 22.98 20.54
CA LEU A 18 2.76 22.41 19.40
C LEU A 18 1.62 21.52 19.89
N MET A 19 0.51 21.52 19.17
CA MET A 19 -0.50 20.46 19.27
C MET A 19 -0.33 19.48 18.12
N VAL A 20 -0.21 18.21 18.45
CA VAL A 20 0.08 17.15 17.49
C VAL A 20 -0.75 15.89 17.77
N LEU A 21 -1.00 15.13 16.73
CA LEU A 21 -1.43 13.76 16.81
C LEU A 21 -0.19 12.86 16.78
N VAL A 22 0.17 12.24 17.89
CA VAL A 22 1.22 11.22 17.96
C VAL A 22 0.68 9.95 17.32
N THR A 23 1.36 9.46 16.28
CA THR A 23 0.90 8.32 15.45
C THR A 23 1.63 7.02 15.76
N SER A 24 2.85 7.13 16.26
CA SER A 24 3.65 5.96 16.70
C SER A 24 4.59 6.33 17.83
N VAL A 25 4.87 5.37 18.70
CA VAL A 25 5.83 5.50 19.80
C VAL A 25 6.68 4.25 19.85
N ARG A 26 8.00 4.42 19.96
CA ARG A 26 8.97 3.32 20.09
C ARG A 26 9.97 3.62 21.20
N GLU A 27 9.93 2.79 22.24
CA GLU A 27 10.92 2.84 23.30
C GLU A 27 12.25 2.26 22.82
N ARG A 28 13.35 2.93 23.14
CA ARG A 28 14.71 2.53 22.79
C ARG A 28 15.68 2.84 23.92
N ARG A 29 16.87 2.22 23.85
CA ARG A 29 18.00 2.54 24.72
C ARG A 29 19.21 2.92 23.91
N THR A 30 19.96 3.91 24.40
CA THR A 30 21.28 4.25 23.85
C THR A 30 22.29 3.12 24.14
N GLN A 31 23.45 3.13 23.49
CA GLN A 31 24.54 2.20 23.80
C GLN A 31 24.97 2.25 25.28
N GLN A 32 24.76 3.39 25.96
CA GLN A 32 25.04 3.59 27.38
C GLN A 32 23.86 3.20 28.30
N GLY A 33 22.79 2.60 27.73
CA GLY A 33 21.63 2.14 28.48
C GLY A 33 20.58 3.23 28.81
N ARG A 34 20.79 4.50 28.41
CA ARG A 34 19.83 5.59 28.65
C ARG A 34 18.56 5.37 27.84
N LEU A 35 17.42 5.41 28.53
CA LEU A 35 16.09 5.27 27.93
C LEU A 35 15.72 6.52 27.12
N PHE A 36 15.08 6.31 25.98
CA PHE A 36 14.41 7.34 25.22
C PHE A 36 13.27 6.77 24.39
N CYS A 37 12.30 7.61 23.99
CA CYS A 37 11.29 7.26 23.01
C CYS A 37 11.45 8.08 21.74
N ASP A 38 11.44 7.39 20.60
CA ASP A 38 11.19 7.99 19.30
C ASP A 38 9.70 7.91 19.00
N ALA A 39 9.12 9.01 18.54
CA ALA A 39 7.73 9.01 18.13
C ALA A 39 7.59 9.75 16.78
N SER A 40 6.58 9.38 16.02
CA SER A 40 6.13 10.16 14.87
C SER A 40 4.87 10.89 15.25
N ALA A 41 4.77 12.15 14.83
CA ALA A 41 3.58 12.95 15.08
C ALA A 41 3.28 13.83 13.87
N ARG A 42 2.03 14.25 13.74
CA ARG A 42 1.59 15.17 12.70
C ARG A 42 0.53 16.15 13.21
N ASN A 43 0.39 17.23 12.50
CA ASN A 43 -0.74 18.17 12.63
C ASN A 43 -1.24 18.56 11.23
N ALA A 44 -2.10 19.57 11.15
CA ALA A 44 -2.67 20.04 9.89
C ALA A 44 -1.61 20.54 8.87
N THR A 45 -0.38 20.81 9.30
CA THR A 45 0.67 21.43 8.49
C THR A 45 1.79 20.49 8.07
N GLY A 46 1.87 19.30 8.64
CA GLY A 46 2.90 18.31 8.27
C GLY A 46 3.18 17.27 9.35
N THR A 47 4.22 16.49 9.13
CA THR A 47 4.71 15.41 10.00
C THR A 47 6.04 15.81 10.62
N ILE A 48 6.30 15.38 11.86
CA ILE A 48 7.50 15.67 12.63
C ILE A 48 7.95 14.45 13.45
N ALA A 49 9.26 14.19 13.46
CA ALA A 49 9.84 13.21 14.37
C ALA A 49 10.03 13.82 15.76
N LEU A 50 9.58 13.11 16.78
CA LEU A 50 9.69 13.52 18.17
C LEU A 50 10.71 12.67 18.91
N LYS A 51 11.45 13.30 19.81
CA LYS A 51 12.41 12.67 20.73
C LYS A 51 12.05 12.98 22.15
N PHE A 52 11.83 11.95 22.95
CA PHE A 52 11.59 12.05 24.39
C PHE A 52 12.74 11.38 25.11
N TRP A 53 13.48 12.11 25.95
CA TRP A 53 14.52 11.53 26.77
C TRP A 53 13.94 10.98 28.07
N GLY A 54 14.61 10.02 28.70
CA GLY A 54 14.14 9.35 29.90
C GLY A 54 13.76 10.28 31.06
N GLU A 55 14.39 11.45 31.14
CA GLU A 55 14.08 12.50 32.12
C GLU A 55 12.74 13.19 31.86
N THR A 56 12.31 13.22 30.60
CA THR A 56 11.03 13.79 30.19
C THR A 56 9.89 12.77 30.31
N LEU A 57 10.21 11.47 30.25
CA LEU A 57 9.20 10.41 30.31
C LEU A 57 8.69 10.25 31.74
N ASP A 58 7.52 10.82 31.98
CA ASP A 58 6.82 10.68 33.26
C ASP A 58 6.19 9.30 33.37
N SER A 59 6.54 8.53 34.40
CA SER A 59 5.99 7.19 34.66
C SER A 59 4.47 7.19 34.89
N GLN A 60 3.86 8.34 35.18
CA GLN A 60 2.41 8.50 35.37
C GLN A 60 1.68 8.87 34.07
N LYS A 61 2.42 9.29 33.02
CA LYS A 61 1.87 9.69 31.73
C LYS A 61 2.46 8.82 30.64
N GLU A 62 1.91 7.63 30.48
CA GLU A 62 2.31 6.72 29.41
C GLU A 62 2.13 7.40 28.05
N LEU A 63 3.25 7.69 27.38
CA LEU A 63 3.24 8.23 26.03
C LEU A 63 2.73 7.15 25.07
N LYS A 64 1.60 7.42 24.45
CA LYS A 64 0.94 6.52 23.49
C LYS A 64 0.38 7.30 22.31
N PRO A 65 0.04 6.64 21.19
CA PRO A 65 -0.69 7.29 20.11
C PRO A 65 -1.92 8.03 20.62
N GLY A 66 -2.11 9.26 20.14
CA GLY A 66 -3.17 10.14 20.61
C GLY A 66 -2.86 11.63 20.43
N LEU A 67 -3.74 12.49 20.93
CA LEU A 67 -3.60 13.94 20.84
C LEU A 67 -2.78 14.47 22.03
N TRP A 68 -1.72 15.20 21.70
CA TRP A 68 -0.78 15.74 22.69
C TRP A 68 -0.43 17.20 22.41
N GLY A 69 -0.37 18.00 23.49
CA GLY A 69 0.33 19.27 23.51
C GLY A 69 1.76 19.04 23.96
N ILE A 70 2.72 19.47 23.20
CA ILE A 70 4.15 19.26 23.45
C ILE A 70 4.90 20.60 23.45
N THR A 71 5.89 20.73 24.34
CA THR A 71 6.84 21.85 24.37
C THR A 71 8.24 21.31 24.14
N GLY A 72 9.05 21.98 23.35
CA GLY A 72 10.41 21.55 23.04
C GLY A 72 11.06 22.39 21.97
N LYS A 73 12.10 21.83 21.37
CA LYS A 73 12.94 22.50 20.36
C LYS A 73 13.21 21.59 19.17
N LEU A 74 13.24 22.17 17.97
CA LEU A 74 13.73 21.47 16.79
C LEU A 74 15.26 21.44 16.81
N GLU A 75 15.83 20.26 16.72
CA GLU A 75 17.27 20.02 16.68
C GLU A 75 17.63 19.17 15.46
N THR A 76 18.87 19.28 15.02
CA THR A 76 19.42 18.43 13.95
C THR A 76 20.38 17.41 14.55
N PHE A 77 20.17 16.13 14.25
CA PHE A 77 21.04 15.04 14.62
C PHE A 77 21.31 14.14 13.41
N GLN A 78 22.56 13.96 13.02
CA GLN A 78 22.97 13.16 11.85
C GLN A 78 22.16 13.54 10.58
N ASP A 79 22.12 14.83 10.26
CA ASP A 79 21.41 15.42 9.11
C ASP A 79 19.87 15.20 9.10
N ARG A 80 19.31 14.79 10.23
CA ARG A 80 17.85 14.65 10.40
C ARG A 80 17.34 15.63 11.44
N SER A 81 16.28 16.33 11.09
CA SER A 81 15.57 17.20 12.04
C SER A 81 14.65 16.37 12.93
N GLN A 82 14.71 16.62 14.23
CA GLN A 82 13.86 16.00 15.25
C GLN A 82 13.45 17.04 16.28
N PHE A 83 12.21 16.96 16.76
CA PHE A 83 11.74 17.84 17.84
C PHE A 83 12.00 17.18 19.18
N VAL A 84 12.92 17.74 19.95
CA VAL A 84 13.27 17.25 21.29
C VAL A 84 12.26 17.82 22.27
N VAL A 85 11.45 16.94 22.84
CA VAL A 85 10.34 17.30 23.73
C VAL A 85 10.86 17.49 25.14
N ALA A 86 10.56 18.64 25.74
CA ALA A 86 10.83 18.97 27.13
C ALA A 86 9.65 18.67 28.05
N GLU A 87 8.42 18.96 27.57
CA GLU A 87 7.18 18.72 28.31
C GLU A 87 6.09 18.20 27.35
N TYR A 88 5.18 17.39 27.88
CA TYR A 88 4.03 16.92 27.12
C TYR A 88 2.81 16.68 28.02
N ARG A 89 1.62 16.86 27.45
CA ARG A 89 0.35 16.60 28.14
C ARG A 89 -0.71 16.14 27.14
N PRO A 90 -1.64 15.26 27.56
CA PRO A 90 -2.78 14.91 26.71
C PRO A 90 -3.65 16.17 26.48
N ILE A 91 -4.27 16.25 25.29
CA ILE A 91 -5.25 17.29 24.96
C ILE A 91 -6.52 16.65 24.42
N THR A 92 -7.63 17.39 24.47
CA THR A 92 -8.90 16.92 23.90
C THR A 92 -8.97 17.24 22.40
N ILE A 93 -9.92 16.59 21.73
CA ILE A 93 -10.19 16.85 20.31
C ILE A 93 -10.67 18.29 20.08
N GLU A 94 -11.46 18.83 21.02
CA GLU A 94 -11.96 20.19 20.94
C GLU A 94 -10.80 21.19 21.02
N GLN A 95 -9.84 20.97 21.93
CA GLN A 95 -8.64 21.80 22.04
C GLN A 95 -7.79 21.74 20.75
N TYR A 96 -7.66 20.57 20.16
CA TYR A 96 -6.95 20.40 18.88
C TYR A 96 -7.65 21.16 17.75
N ARG A 97 -8.98 20.99 17.59
CA ARG A 97 -9.79 21.64 16.56
C ARG A 97 -9.74 23.16 16.68
N GLU A 98 -9.91 23.66 17.89
CA GLU A 98 -9.87 25.11 18.16
C GLU A 98 -8.51 25.72 17.78
N HIS A 99 -7.42 24.99 18.09
CA HIS A 99 -6.07 25.49 17.86
C HIS A 99 -5.63 25.32 16.39
N GLN A 100 -5.83 24.14 15.82
CA GLN A 100 -5.41 23.81 14.44
C GLN A 100 -6.40 24.33 13.39
N LYS A 101 -7.65 24.61 13.79
CA LYS A 101 -8.79 24.92 12.89
C LYS A 101 -8.96 23.85 11.79
N ALA A 102 -8.66 22.60 12.14
CA ALA A 102 -8.69 21.44 11.25
C ALA A 102 -8.97 20.17 12.06
N GLU A 103 -9.47 19.14 11.38
CA GLU A 103 -9.57 17.79 11.94
C GLU A 103 -8.18 17.12 12.03
N PRO A 104 -7.93 16.32 13.08
CA PRO A 104 -6.72 15.50 13.12
C PRO A 104 -6.74 14.50 11.98
N GLN A 105 -5.68 14.45 11.22
CA GLN A 105 -5.53 13.47 10.15
C GLN A 105 -5.08 12.15 10.78
N LEU A 106 -6.03 11.23 10.98
CA LEU A 106 -5.73 9.91 11.55
C LEU A 106 -4.91 9.06 10.58
N PRO A 107 -3.96 8.25 11.10
CA PRO A 107 -3.29 7.23 10.30
C PRO A 107 -4.30 6.26 9.70
N ARG A 108 -4.07 5.86 8.45
CA ARG A 108 -4.96 4.97 7.70
C ARG A 108 -4.20 3.80 7.11
N ALA A 109 -4.86 2.65 7.06
CA ALA A 109 -4.41 1.53 6.26
C ALA A 109 -5.13 1.56 4.90
N TYR A 110 -4.35 1.51 3.85
CA TYR A 110 -4.78 1.47 2.46
C TYR A 110 -4.53 0.06 1.93
N THR A 111 -5.54 -0.79 1.98
CA THR A 111 -5.44 -2.17 1.45
C THR A 111 -5.75 -2.15 -0.03
N LEU A 112 -4.82 -2.63 -0.85
CA LEU A 112 -4.83 -2.50 -2.31
C LEU A 112 -4.64 -3.86 -2.97
N ASP A 113 -5.29 -4.02 -4.12
CA ASP A 113 -5.09 -5.11 -5.07
C ASP A 113 -5.38 -4.62 -6.49
N ILE A 114 -4.76 -5.23 -7.52
CA ILE A 114 -4.98 -4.89 -8.92
C ILE A 114 -5.39 -6.11 -9.73
N GLU A 115 -6.27 -5.87 -10.72
CA GLU A 115 -6.52 -6.82 -11.79
C GLU A 115 -5.85 -6.35 -13.08
N THR A 116 -5.21 -7.28 -13.76
CA THR A 116 -4.46 -7.02 -14.98
C THR A 116 -4.87 -7.93 -16.12
N ILE A 117 -4.75 -7.43 -17.34
CA ILE A 117 -4.92 -8.22 -18.56
C ILE A 117 -3.78 -7.95 -19.53
N THR A 118 -3.53 -8.90 -20.41
CA THR A 118 -2.54 -8.74 -21.47
C THR A 118 -2.98 -7.69 -22.49
N LEU A 119 -2.03 -6.87 -22.96
CA LEU A 119 -2.27 -5.92 -24.05
C LEU A 119 -2.66 -6.68 -25.34
N PRO A 120 -3.69 -6.21 -26.06
CA PRO A 120 -4.18 -6.90 -27.27
C PRO A 120 -3.09 -7.10 -28.33
N ASP A 121 -2.27 -6.11 -28.57
CA ASP A 121 -1.17 -6.10 -29.54
C ASP A 121 0.04 -6.97 -29.13
N PHE A 122 0.09 -7.43 -27.88
CA PHE A 122 1.14 -8.33 -27.42
C PHE A 122 1.10 -9.69 -28.17
N ARG A 123 -0.07 -10.14 -28.61
CA ARG A 123 -0.22 -11.36 -29.41
C ARG A 123 0.56 -11.26 -30.74
N GLU A 124 0.51 -10.11 -31.39
CA GLU A 124 1.29 -9.86 -32.62
C GLU A 124 2.80 -9.90 -32.38
N ARG A 125 3.24 -9.58 -31.17
CA ARG A 125 4.65 -9.62 -30.79
C ARG A 125 5.12 -11.02 -30.44
N VAL A 126 4.28 -11.88 -29.84
CA VAL A 126 4.61 -13.24 -29.42
C VAL A 126 4.57 -14.22 -30.59
N GLY A 127 3.51 -14.19 -31.42
CA GLY A 127 3.30 -15.10 -32.54
C GLY A 127 4.51 -15.22 -33.47
N PRO A 128 5.09 -14.13 -33.99
CA PRO A 128 6.25 -14.19 -34.88
C PRO A 128 7.52 -14.77 -34.23
N GLN A 129 7.65 -14.71 -32.92
CA GLN A 129 8.79 -15.33 -32.22
C GLN A 129 8.64 -16.85 -32.15
N LEU A 130 7.42 -17.33 -31.90
CA LEU A 130 7.13 -18.78 -31.87
C LEU A 130 7.21 -19.38 -33.27
N GLU A 131 6.69 -18.70 -34.28
CA GLU A 131 6.81 -19.12 -35.68
C GLU A 131 8.27 -19.27 -36.16
N ARG A 132 9.17 -18.36 -35.72
CA ARG A 132 10.62 -18.45 -36.05
C ARG A 132 11.28 -19.69 -35.43
N LEU A 133 10.74 -20.18 -34.31
CA LEU A 133 11.21 -21.38 -33.65
C LEU A 133 10.62 -22.66 -34.32
N ALA A 134 9.53 -22.51 -35.07
CA ALA A 134 8.85 -23.62 -35.77
C ALA A 134 9.61 -24.05 -37.00
N ARG A 135 10.49 -25.01 -36.87
CA ARG A 135 11.17 -25.65 -37.99
C ARG A 135 10.33 -26.83 -38.54
N LEU A 136 9.41 -26.53 -39.43
CA LEU A 136 8.50 -27.51 -40.04
C LEU A 136 9.17 -28.43 -41.09
N GLY A 137 10.45 -28.17 -41.49
CA GLY A 137 11.09 -28.90 -42.55
C GLY A 137 11.30 -30.35 -42.22
N ASN A 138 10.98 -31.36 -42.85
CA ASN A 138 11.16 -32.80 -42.69
C ASN A 138 10.25 -33.54 -41.70
N MET A 139 9.23 -32.92 -41.14
CA MET A 139 8.23 -33.60 -40.31
C MET A 139 7.16 -34.27 -41.15
N ARG A 140 6.64 -35.44 -40.73
CA ARG A 140 5.44 -36.05 -41.32
C ARG A 140 4.21 -35.14 -41.05
N VAL A 141 3.21 -35.18 -41.94
CA VAL A 141 2.02 -34.33 -41.86
C VAL A 141 1.34 -34.38 -40.49
N GLU A 142 1.19 -35.58 -39.91
CA GLU A 142 0.61 -35.76 -38.56
C GLU A 142 1.47 -35.14 -37.44
N GLN A 143 2.80 -35.15 -37.61
CA GLN A 143 3.73 -34.53 -36.67
C GLN A 143 3.73 -33.02 -36.82
N GLN A 144 3.58 -32.53 -38.06
CA GLN A 144 3.44 -31.09 -38.32
C GLN A 144 2.18 -30.54 -37.68
N GLN A 145 1.06 -31.25 -37.76
CA GLN A 145 -0.21 -30.81 -37.19
C GLN A 145 -0.13 -30.73 -35.67
N ARG A 146 0.36 -31.78 -34.99
CA ARG A 146 0.61 -31.76 -33.53
C ARG A 146 1.54 -30.63 -33.10
N TYR A 147 2.61 -30.43 -33.87
CA TYR A 147 3.56 -29.36 -33.59
C TYR A 147 2.96 -27.97 -33.73
N LEU A 148 2.07 -27.76 -34.71
CA LEU A 148 1.33 -26.50 -34.85
C LEU A 148 0.31 -26.30 -33.72
N GLU A 149 -0.34 -27.38 -33.28
CA GLU A 149 -1.24 -27.34 -32.10
C GLU A 149 -0.45 -27.02 -30.81
N ASP A 150 0.73 -27.60 -30.62
CA ASP A 150 1.63 -27.33 -29.49
C ASP A 150 2.11 -25.87 -29.51
N ILE A 151 2.43 -25.31 -30.69
CA ILE A 151 2.81 -23.89 -30.85
C ILE A 151 1.63 -22.97 -30.50
N ALA A 152 0.43 -23.28 -31.00
CA ALA A 152 -0.76 -22.48 -30.71
C ALA A 152 -1.09 -22.48 -29.20
N ALA A 153 -0.97 -23.66 -28.56
CA ALA A 153 -1.14 -23.76 -27.10
C ALA A 153 -0.08 -22.97 -26.33
N GLU A 154 1.18 -23.00 -26.77
CA GLU A 154 2.27 -22.23 -26.15
C GLU A 154 2.09 -20.72 -26.39
N GLU A 155 1.65 -20.31 -27.58
CA GLU A 155 1.31 -18.91 -27.86
C GLU A 155 0.22 -18.41 -26.93
N GLU A 156 -0.85 -19.17 -26.73
CA GLU A 156 -1.95 -18.83 -25.84
C GLU A 156 -1.46 -18.73 -24.39
N ARG A 157 -0.62 -19.68 -23.97
CA ARG A 157 0.02 -19.66 -22.64
C ARG A 157 0.90 -18.42 -22.46
N CYS A 158 1.74 -18.08 -23.44
CA CYS A 158 2.59 -16.88 -23.39
C CYS A 158 1.75 -15.61 -23.37
N TYR A 159 0.65 -15.60 -24.13
CA TYR A 159 -0.27 -14.47 -24.12
C TYR A 159 -0.93 -14.31 -22.73
N ALA A 160 -1.46 -15.38 -22.16
CA ALA A 160 -2.06 -15.34 -20.82
C ALA A 160 -1.08 -14.84 -19.74
N LEU A 161 0.20 -15.28 -19.81
CA LEU A 161 1.25 -14.82 -18.89
C LEU A 161 1.63 -13.36 -19.12
N GLY A 162 1.28 -12.76 -20.24
CA GLY A 162 1.54 -11.34 -20.52
C GLY A 162 0.90 -10.39 -19.50
N ALA A 163 -0.21 -10.79 -18.89
CA ALA A 163 -0.88 -10.04 -17.83
C ALA A 163 -0.03 -9.87 -16.57
N LEU A 164 0.97 -10.74 -16.35
CA LEU A 164 1.83 -10.70 -15.16
C LEU A 164 3.02 -9.74 -15.29
N SER A 165 3.17 -9.06 -16.42
CA SER A 165 4.25 -8.11 -16.66
C SER A 165 3.71 -6.78 -17.19
N ALA A 166 4.09 -5.69 -16.58
CA ALA A 166 3.70 -4.35 -17.03
C ALA A 166 4.22 -3.98 -18.43
N ALA A 167 5.19 -4.73 -18.97
CA ALA A 167 5.68 -4.55 -20.34
C ALA A 167 4.76 -5.16 -21.41
N SER A 168 3.91 -6.10 -21.03
CA SER A 168 3.00 -6.85 -21.92
C SER A 168 1.55 -6.84 -21.44
N GLY A 169 1.31 -6.40 -20.22
CA GLY A 169 -0.01 -6.27 -19.63
C GLY A 169 -0.39 -4.82 -19.37
N ARG A 170 -1.65 -4.64 -18.98
CA ARG A 170 -2.21 -3.36 -18.52
C ARG A 170 -3.03 -3.57 -17.25
N VAL A 171 -3.15 -2.52 -16.45
CA VAL A 171 -4.07 -2.49 -15.32
C VAL A 171 -5.48 -2.37 -15.83
N LEU A 172 -6.34 -3.27 -15.38
CA LEU A 172 -7.78 -3.25 -15.69
C LEU A 172 -8.54 -2.46 -14.61
N CYS A 173 -8.27 -2.77 -13.34
CA CYS A 173 -8.77 -1.99 -12.22
C CYS A 173 -7.83 -2.07 -11.02
N ILE A 174 -7.97 -1.09 -10.13
CA ILE A 174 -7.29 -1.00 -8.84
C ILE A 174 -8.38 -0.91 -7.78
N ALA A 175 -8.51 -1.89 -6.93
CA ALA A 175 -9.40 -1.83 -5.77
C ALA A 175 -8.62 -1.37 -4.52
N LEU A 176 -9.29 -0.58 -3.70
CA LEU A 176 -8.70 -0.02 -2.50
C LEU A 176 -9.73 0.01 -1.37
N HIS A 177 -9.37 -0.50 -0.21
CA HIS A 177 -10.08 -0.30 1.05
C HIS A 177 -9.24 0.62 1.95
N VAL A 178 -9.83 1.70 2.41
CA VAL A 178 -9.22 2.64 3.35
C VAL A 178 -9.91 2.50 4.70
N GLY A 179 -9.14 2.31 5.76
CA GLY A 179 -9.70 2.14 7.11
C GLY A 179 -8.68 2.38 8.22
N ALA A 180 -9.06 2.08 9.45
CA ALA A 180 -8.18 2.20 10.60
C ALA A 180 -7.01 1.21 10.52
N ILE A 181 -5.86 1.59 11.07
CA ILE A 181 -4.75 0.67 11.29
C ILE A 181 -5.08 -0.19 12.51
N PRO A 182 -5.09 -1.53 12.41
CA PRO A 182 -5.41 -2.40 13.53
C PRO A 182 -4.46 -2.19 14.72
N GLY A 183 -5.01 -2.20 15.94
CA GLY A 183 -4.24 -1.97 17.16
C GLY A 183 -3.80 -0.51 17.38
N LEU A 184 -4.23 0.42 16.52
CA LEU A 184 -4.00 1.84 16.68
C LEU A 184 -5.34 2.53 16.94
N GLU A 185 -5.63 2.73 18.23
CA GLU A 185 -6.90 3.30 18.66
C GLU A 185 -6.74 4.79 19.03
N PHE A 186 -7.66 5.60 18.54
CA PHE A 186 -7.78 7.01 18.91
C PHE A 186 -9.16 7.21 19.54
N PRO A 187 -9.27 7.29 20.89
CA PRO A 187 -10.56 7.40 21.57
C PRO A 187 -11.42 8.55 21.05
N GLY A 188 -12.64 8.23 20.62
CA GLY A 188 -13.56 9.23 20.04
C GLY A 188 -13.24 9.67 18.61
N LEU A 189 -12.21 9.08 17.99
CA LEU A 189 -11.78 9.36 16.63
C LEU A 189 -11.59 8.04 15.91
N GLY A 190 -12.30 7.82 14.83
CA GLY A 190 -12.13 6.68 13.95
C GLY A 190 -12.21 7.11 12.49
N PRO A 191 -11.28 6.71 11.61
CA PRO A 191 -11.48 6.91 10.18
C PRO A 191 -12.67 6.03 9.75
N GLU A 192 -13.63 6.63 9.04
CA GLU A 192 -14.66 5.86 8.36
C GLU A 192 -13.99 4.97 7.31
N ALA A 193 -14.41 3.71 7.27
CA ALA A 193 -13.95 2.80 6.23
C ALA A 193 -14.61 3.15 4.90
N SER A 194 -13.85 3.12 3.81
CA SER A 194 -14.35 3.36 2.47
C SER A 194 -13.69 2.42 1.46
N GLU A 195 -14.44 2.07 0.42
CA GLU A 195 -13.96 1.26 -0.69
C GLU A 195 -14.00 2.07 -1.98
N HIS A 196 -12.94 1.94 -2.78
CA HIS A 196 -12.77 2.64 -4.04
C HIS A 196 -12.32 1.66 -5.11
N VAL A 197 -12.76 1.88 -6.36
CA VAL A 197 -12.26 1.16 -7.52
C VAL A 197 -11.93 2.18 -8.61
N PHE A 198 -10.71 2.11 -9.12
CA PHE A 198 -10.23 2.91 -10.24
C PHE A 198 -10.11 1.99 -11.46
N GLY A 199 -10.62 2.41 -12.60
CA GLY A 199 -10.64 1.63 -13.84
C GLY A 199 -12.03 1.19 -14.22
N ILE A 200 -12.34 -0.09 -14.12
CA ILE A 200 -13.68 -0.61 -14.40
C ILE A 200 -14.66 -0.02 -13.41
N ASP A 201 -15.49 0.92 -13.84
CA ASP A 201 -16.56 1.45 -13.03
C ASP A 201 -17.86 1.57 -13.85
N ARG A 202 -18.96 1.86 -13.14
CA ARG A 202 -20.29 2.06 -13.74
C ARG A 202 -20.39 3.32 -14.62
N TYR A 203 -19.34 4.13 -14.67
CA TYR A 203 -19.31 5.46 -15.27
C TYR A 203 -18.51 5.54 -16.58
N GLY A 204 -18.05 4.40 -17.15
CA GLY A 204 -17.46 4.34 -18.48
C GLY A 204 -15.95 4.57 -18.53
N TYR A 205 -15.22 4.28 -17.45
CA TYR A 205 -13.75 4.22 -17.46
C TYR A 205 -13.20 2.92 -18.07
N GLU A 206 -14.05 2.13 -18.65
CA GLU A 206 -13.87 0.72 -18.99
C GLU A 206 -12.61 0.41 -19.81
N GLU A 207 -12.02 1.42 -20.46
CA GLU A 207 -10.84 1.19 -21.29
C GLU A 207 -9.72 2.24 -21.09
N ASP A 208 -9.88 3.21 -20.22
CA ASP A 208 -8.87 4.26 -20.01
C ASP A 208 -7.97 3.97 -18.82
N GLU A 209 -7.02 3.04 -19.01
CA GLU A 209 -5.98 2.74 -18.01
C GLU A 209 -5.25 4.00 -17.53
N LYS A 210 -4.95 4.94 -18.45
CA LYS A 210 -4.25 6.18 -18.11
C LYS A 210 -5.04 7.01 -17.10
N LYS A 211 -6.34 7.12 -17.31
CA LYS A 211 -7.22 7.86 -16.40
C LYS A 211 -7.34 7.17 -15.06
N ALA A 212 -7.51 5.85 -15.02
CA ALA A 212 -7.57 5.07 -13.78
C ALA A 212 -6.30 5.27 -12.94
N LEU A 213 -5.14 5.16 -13.57
CA LEU A 213 -3.84 5.40 -12.92
C LEU A 213 -3.71 6.84 -12.40
N GLN A 214 -4.12 7.84 -13.19
CA GLN A 214 -4.05 9.23 -12.78
C GLN A 214 -4.97 9.51 -11.58
N ASP A 215 -6.20 8.99 -11.58
CA ASP A 215 -7.15 9.15 -10.49
C ASP A 215 -6.65 8.46 -9.21
N PHE A 216 -6.09 7.25 -9.32
CA PHE A 216 -5.45 6.56 -8.22
C PHE A 216 -4.27 7.35 -7.64
N ILE A 217 -3.34 7.83 -8.48
CA ILE A 217 -2.20 8.65 -8.04
C ILE A 217 -2.69 9.93 -7.33
N ASN A 218 -3.71 10.58 -7.87
CA ASN A 218 -4.31 11.77 -7.24
C ASN A 218 -4.95 11.45 -5.90
N PHE A 219 -5.60 10.31 -5.76
CA PHE A 219 -6.16 9.85 -4.49
C PHE A 219 -5.08 9.63 -3.43
N MET A 220 -3.97 9.01 -3.84
CA MET A 220 -2.85 8.66 -2.96
C MET A 220 -1.88 9.81 -2.66
N LYS A 221 -2.09 11.01 -3.22
CA LYS A 221 -1.16 12.16 -3.07
C LYS A 221 -0.89 12.58 -1.62
N ASN A 222 -1.82 12.29 -0.71
CA ASN A 222 -1.71 12.62 0.72
C ASN A 222 -1.28 11.44 1.58
N PHE A 223 -0.94 10.29 0.97
CA PHE A 223 -0.37 9.15 1.68
C PHE A 223 0.99 9.53 2.28
N ASP A 224 1.15 9.25 3.57
CA ASP A 224 2.38 9.52 4.32
C ASP A 224 2.94 8.22 4.90
N PRO A 225 4.01 7.65 4.35
CA PRO A 225 4.57 6.37 4.81
C PRO A 225 5.11 6.41 6.25
N ASP A 226 5.21 7.60 6.85
CA ASP A 226 5.60 7.77 8.25
C ASP A 226 4.42 7.57 9.20
N CYS A 227 3.21 7.69 8.72
CA CYS A 227 1.96 7.62 9.49
C CYS A 227 1.00 6.57 8.96
N ASP A 228 0.85 6.49 7.65
CA ASP A 228 -0.09 5.61 6.97
C ASP A 228 0.56 4.26 6.64
N GLU A 229 -0.23 3.27 6.33
CA GLU A 229 0.24 1.93 5.95
C GLU A 229 -0.44 1.45 4.67
N LEU A 230 0.34 1.09 3.68
CA LEU A 230 -0.12 0.48 2.44
C LEU A 230 -0.05 -1.05 2.60
N VAL A 231 -1.17 -1.71 2.40
CA VAL A 231 -1.33 -3.14 2.65
C VAL A 231 -1.67 -3.87 1.36
N GLY A 232 -1.07 -5.03 1.14
CA GLY A 232 -1.42 -5.90 0.01
C GLY A 232 -0.82 -7.30 0.17
N HIS A 233 -1.15 -8.20 -0.75
CA HIS A 233 -0.57 -9.52 -0.80
C HIS A 233 0.40 -9.61 -1.99
N ASN A 234 1.69 -9.76 -1.73
CA ASN A 234 2.76 -9.60 -2.73
C ASN A 234 2.83 -8.19 -3.36
N ILE A 235 2.35 -7.21 -2.65
CA ILE A 235 2.21 -5.84 -3.15
C ILE A 235 3.57 -5.21 -3.55
N ILE A 236 4.65 -5.58 -2.85
CA ILE A 236 6.01 -5.13 -3.14
C ILE A 236 6.54 -5.80 -4.42
N GLY A 237 6.18 -7.08 -4.64
CA GLY A 237 6.66 -7.85 -5.77
C GLY A 237 5.85 -7.68 -7.05
N PHE A 238 4.59 -7.24 -6.95
CA PHE A 238 3.69 -7.18 -8.09
C PHE A 238 2.95 -5.85 -8.23
N ASP A 239 2.00 -5.53 -7.36
CA ASP A 239 1.04 -4.44 -7.58
C ASP A 239 1.70 -3.07 -7.73
N LEU A 240 2.55 -2.67 -6.78
CA LEU A 240 3.20 -1.37 -6.81
C LEU A 240 4.16 -1.21 -7.99
N PRO A 241 5.08 -2.16 -8.25
CA PRO A 241 5.91 -2.10 -9.45
C PRO A 241 5.09 -2.01 -10.73
N PHE A 242 4.03 -2.82 -10.85
CA PHE A 242 3.17 -2.83 -12.03
C PHE A 242 2.51 -1.47 -12.25
N ILE A 243 1.86 -0.90 -11.23
CA ILE A 243 1.22 0.42 -11.28
C ILE A 243 2.21 1.49 -11.75
N PHE A 244 3.39 1.59 -11.11
CA PHE A 244 4.35 2.64 -11.45
C PHE A 244 5.00 2.44 -12.82
N GLN A 245 5.24 1.20 -13.25
CA GLN A 245 5.71 0.90 -14.60
C GLN A 245 4.66 1.28 -15.65
N ARG A 246 3.37 1.05 -15.38
CA ARG A 246 2.28 1.50 -16.28
C ARG A 246 2.14 3.02 -16.27
N CYS A 247 2.30 3.67 -15.14
CA CYS A 247 2.39 5.13 -15.09
C CYS A 247 3.52 5.66 -16.00
N LEU A 248 4.69 5.03 -15.97
CA LEU A 248 5.80 5.37 -16.84
C LEU A 248 5.44 5.16 -18.34
N ALA A 249 4.81 4.02 -18.67
CA ALA A 249 4.37 3.73 -20.04
C ALA A 249 3.39 4.79 -20.59
N HIS A 250 2.57 5.36 -19.73
CA HIS A 250 1.63 6.45 -20.08
C HIS A 250 2.21 7.86 -19.92
N SER A 251 3.51 7.99 -19.61
CA SER A 251 4.17 9.27 -19.34
C SER A 251 3.49 10.09 -18.24
N LEU A 252 2.91 9.42 -17.24
CA LEU A 252 2.36 10.07 -16.07
C LEU A 252 3.46 10.47 -15.09
N GLN A 253 3.34 11.66 -14.50
CA GLN A 253 4.23 12.10 -13.44
C GLN A 253 3.78 11.49 -12.11
N ALA A 254 4.21 10.27 -11.86
CA ALA A 254 3.93 9.54 -10.63
C ALA A 254 5.24 9.22 -9.90
N ARG A 255 5.37 9.71 -8.67
CA ARG A 255 6.45 9.28 -7.78
C ARG A 255 5.95 8.14 -6.93
N PRO A 256 6.74 7.06 -6.74
CA PRO A 256 6.39 6.01 -5.80
C PRO A 256 6.11 6.59 -4.40
N PHE A 257 5.00 6.19 -3.79
CA PHE A 257 4.59 6.64 -2.44
C PHE A 257 5.55 6.13 -1.37
N VAL A 258 6.24 5.03 -1.66
CA VAL A 258 7.18 4.34 -0.79
C VAL A 258 8.46 4.03 -1.55
N ASN A 259 9.56 3.80 -0.84
CA ASN A 259 10.83 3.42 -1.46
C ASN A 259 10.84 1.94 -1.84
N LEU A 260 10.50 1.62 -3.08
CA LEU A 260 10.47 0.24 -3.60
C LEU A 260 11.85 -0.42 -3.72
N SER A 261 12.95 0.33 -3.55
CA SER A 261 14.30 -0.26 -3.52
C SER A 261 14.60 -0.97 -2.19
N ASP A 262 13.85 -0.70 -1.15
CA ASP A 262 14.00 -1.34 0.14
C ASP A 262 13.29 -2.70 0.15
N TYR A 263 13.92 -3.71 0.73
CA TYR A 263 13.32 -5.05 0.88
C TYR A 263 12.05 -5.04 1.74
N THR A 264 12.01 -4.17 2.75
CA THR A 264 10.84 -3.89 3.59
C THR A 264 10.60 -2.39 3.59
N PRO A 265 9.90 -1.85 2.58
CA PRO A 265 9.63 -0.43 2.48
C PRO A 265 8.86 0.08 3.71
N ARG A 266 9.25 1.26 4.19
CA ARG A 266 8.52 1.92 5.27
C ARG A 266 7.09 2.24 4.83
N GLY A 267 6.13 2.05 5.73
CA GLY A 267 4.71 2.28 5.43
C GLY A 267 4.09 1.22 4.53
N VAL A 268 4.71 0.04 4.40
CA VAL A 268 4.15 -1.09 3.64
C VAL A 268 4.06 -2.33 4.51
N PHE A 269 2.89 -2.95 4.49
CA PHE A 269 2.64 -4.25 5.07
C PHE A 269 2.28 -5.25 3.96
N ASP A 270 3.26 -6.03 3.52
CA ASP A 270 3.06 -7.10 2.57
C ASP A 270 2.71 -8.39 3.32
N THR A 271 1.46 -8.85 3.17
CA THR A 271 0.96 -10.02 3.90
C THR A 271 1.67 -11.32 3.50
N MET A 272 2.13 -11.44 2.24
CA MET A 272 2.93 -12.58 1.80
C MET A 272 4.31 -12.57 2.45
N HIS A 273 4.99 -11.40 2.49
CA HIS A 273 6.29 -11.25 3.16
C HIS A 273 6.21 -11.52 4.67
N ARG A 274 5.13 -11.08 5.31
CA ARG A 274 4.89 -11.36 6.74
C ARG A 274 4.63 -12.84 6.99
N TRP A 275 3.91 -13.52 6.09
CA TRP A 275 3.67 -14.96 6.18
C TRP A 275 4.97 -15.77 6.05
N TRP A 276 5.90 -15.35 5.21
CA TRP A 276 7.14 -16.08 4.96
C TRP A 276 8.03 -16.25 6.19
N LEU A 277 8.03 -15.31 7.12
CA LEU A 277 8.95 -15.30 8.26
C LEU A 277 10.41 -15.57 7.84
N GLY A 278 10.82 -15.07 6.65
CA GLY A 278 12.15 -15.27 6.07
C GLY A 278 12.29 -16.44 5.08
N ALA A 279 11.30 -17.31 4.94
CA ALA A 279 11.41 -18.52 4.09
C ALA A 279 11.33 -18.26 2.56
N LYS A 280 10.91 -17.07 2.14
CA LYS A 280 10.84 -16.61 0.73
C LYS A 280 10.20 -17.61 -0.24
N ARG A 281 9.00 -18.08 0.08
CA ARG A 281 8.23 -18.97 -0.81
C ARG A 281 6.95 -18.26 -1.23
N PHE A 282 6.65 -18.29 -2.53
CA PHE A 282 5.35 -17.83 -2.99
C PHE A 282 4.24 -18.63 -2.30
N VAL A 283 3.24 -17.92 -1.79
CA VAL A 283 2.01 -18.48 -1.24
C VAL A 283 0.86 -17.61 -1.73
N SER A 284 -0.23 -18.22 -2.15
CA SER A 284 -1.39 -17.45 -2.62
C SER A 284 -2.14 -16.81 -1.44
N LEU A 285 -2.86 -15.72 -1.71
CA LEU A 285 -3.75 -15.10 -0.73
C LEU A 285 -4.78 -16.12 -0.19
N ASP A 286 -5.30 -16.96 -1.07
CA ASP A 286 -6.26 -18.00 -0.75
C ASP A 286 -5.71 -19.04 0.25
N ASP A 287 -4.47 -19.52 0.04
CA ASP A 287 -3.81 -20.46 0.95
C ASP A 287 -3.59 -19.83 2.34
N VAL A 288 -3.18 -18.56 2.38
CA VAL A 288 -2.99 -17.83 3.64
C VAL A 288 -4.33 -17.62 4.35
N ALA A 289 -5.36 -17.20 3.61
CA ALA A 289 -6.71 -17.01 4.15
C ALA A 289 -7.25 -18.33 4.73
N TRP A 290 -7.14 -19.42 3.98
CA TRP A 290 -7.54 -20.75 4.44
C TRP A 290 -6.81 -21.17 5.72
N ALA A 291 -5.49 -21.01 5.76
CA ALA A 291 -4.69 -21.35 6.93
C ALA A 291 -5.06 -20.53 8.18
N LEU A 292 -5.56 -19.31 8.00
CA LEU A 292 -6.02 -18.42 9.05
C LEU A 292 -7.52 -18.59 9.41
N GLY A 293 -8.24 -19.49 8.72
CA GLY A 293 -9.68 -19.69 8.89
C GLY A 293 -10.50 -18.50 8.37
N ILE A 294 -10.00 -17.78 7.37
CA ILE A 294 -10.68 -16.67 6.70
C ILE A 294 -11.30 -17.20 5.41
N GLU A 295 -12.54 -16.84 5.14
CA GLU A 295 -13.25 -17.23 3.92
C GLU A 295 -12.53 -16.67 2.69
N SER A 296 -12.35 -17.52 1.66
CA SER A 296 -11.70 -17.17 0.40
C SER A 296 -12.49 -16.13 -0.37
N SER A 297 -11.76 -15.29 -1.14
CA SER A 297 -12.36 -14.40 -2.13
C SER A 297 -12.85 -15.13 -3.39
N LYS A 298 -12.27 -16.31 -3.66
CA LYS A 298 -12.59 -17.11 -4.83
C LYS A 298 -13.99 -17.70 -4.73
N THR A 299 -14.73 -17.55 -5.80
CA THR A 299 -16.03 -18.21 -6.01
C THR A 299 -15.87 -19.26 -7.12
N SER A 300 -16.88 -20.12 -7.30
CA SER A 300 -16.89 -21.07 -8.42
C SER A 300 -16.87 -20.40 -9.80
N GLU A 301 -17.25 -19.12 -9.88
CA GLU A 301 -17.40 -18.38 -11.12
C GLU A 301 -16.19 -17.50 -11.44
N VAL A 302 -15.46 -17.00 -10.42
CA VAL A 302 -14.37 -16.02 -10.62
C VAL A 302 -13.12 -16.44 -9.87
N GLU A 303 -12.03 -16.51 -10.60
CA GLU A 303 -10.65 -16.64 -10.13
C GLU A 303 -9.72 -15.84 -11.06
N GLY A 304 -8.54 -15.44 -10.60
CA GLY A 304 -7.64 -14.57 -11.36
C GLY A 304 -7.30 -15.07 -12.77
N SER A 305 -7.24 -16.40 -12.96
CA SER A 305 -7.02 -17.03 -14.28
C SER A 305 -8.16 -16.79 -15.28
N LYS A 306 -9.36 -16.42 -14.82
CA LYS A 306 -10.56 -16.18 -15.65
C LYS A 306 -10.84 -14.71 -15.92
N VAL A 307 -10.04 -13.79 -15.37
CA VAL A 307 -10.27 -12.34 -15.53
C VAL A 307 -10.31 -11.92 -16.99
N PHE A 308 -9.42 -12.48 -17.82
CA PHE A 308 -9.42 -12.19 -19.26
C PHE A 308 -10.70 -12.68 -19.96
N ASP A 309 -11.17 -13.88 -19.66
CA ASP A 309 -12.40 -14.44 -20.23
C ASP A 309 -13.63 -13.62 -19.82
N LEU A 310 -13.68 -13.19 -18.56
CA LEU A 310 -14.75 -12.33 -18.04
C LEU A 310 -14.71 -10.96 -18.71
N TYR A 311 -13.51 -10.40 -18.95
CA TYR A 311 -13.35 -9.16 -19.68
C TYR A 311 -13.86 -9.28 -21.11
N GLN A 312 -13.47 -10.33 -21.84
CA GLN A 312 -13.95 -10.60 -23.19
C GLN A 312 -15.50 -10.78 -23.24
N ALA A 313 -16.06 -11.38 -22.21
CA ALA A 313 -17.51 -11.56 -22.08
C ALA A 313 -18.26 -10.30 -21.63
N GLY A 314 -17.58 -9.17 -21.41
CA GLY A 314 -18.17 -7.91 -20.94
C GLY A 314 -18.68 -7.98 -19.50
N LYS A 315 -18.22 -8.96 -18.69
CA LYS A 315 -18.66 -9.17 -17.29
C LYS A 315 -17.84 -8.33 -16.31
N LEU A 316 -17.79 -7.03 -16.55
CA LEU A 316 -16.92 -6.10 -15.82
C LEU A 316 -17.30 -5.94 -14.35
N ASP A 317 -18.58 -5.98 -14.01
CA ASP A 317 -19.07 -5.92 -12.63
C ASP A 317 -18.55 -7.12 -11.79
N LEU A 318 -18.43 -8.32 -12.40
CA LEU A 318 -17.88 -9.49 -11.71
C LEU A 318 -16.39 -9.33 -11.42
N ILE A 319 -15.62 -8.77 -12.36
CA ILE A 319 -14.19 -8.50 -12.17
C ILE A 319 -14.00 -7.48 -11.05
N ARG A 320 -14.78 -6.41 -11.07
CA ARG A 320 -14.75 -5.37 -10.04
C ARG A 320 -15.04 -5.93 -8.65
N GLU A 321 -16.11 -6.73 -8.50
CA GLU A 321 -16.47 -7.33 -7.21
C GLU A 321 -15.43 -8.35 -6.75
N TYR A 322 -14.85 -9.12 -7.68
CA TYR A 322 -13.75 -10.03 -7.38
C TYR A 322 -12.55 -9.28 -6.81
N ASN A 323 -12.09 -8.22 -7.48
CA ASN A 323 -10.97 -7.39 -7.01
C ASN A 323 -11.25 -6.76 -5.62
N LEU A 324 -12.47 -6.27 -5.37
CA LEU A 324 -12.89 -5.79 -4.05
C LEU A 324 -12.88 -6.91 -2.99
N ASN A 325 -13.27 -8.13 -3.35
CA ASN A 325 -13.25 -9.26 -2.44
C ASN A 325 -11.81 -9.66 -2.07
N ASP A 326 -10.86 -9.63 -3.03
CA ASP A 326 -9.44 -9.84 -2.74
C ASP A 326 -8.90 -8.81 -1.75
N VAL A 327 -9.26 -7.54 -1.92
CA VAL A 327 -8.94 -6.46 -0.97
C VAL A 327 -9.54 -6.73 0.42
N ARG A 328 -10.81 -7.15 0.51
CA ARG A 328 -11.48 -7.46 1.78
C ARG A 328 -10.83 -8.66 2.49
N VAL A 329 -10.46 -9.70 1.74
CA VAL A 329 -9.75 -10.87 2.29
C VAL A 329 -8.36 -10.46 2.76
N THR A 330 -7.61 -9.72 1.96
CA THR A 330 -6.29 -9.17 2.33
C THR A 330 -6.38 -8.33 3.61
N ARG A 331 -7.43 -7.53 3.75
CA ARG A 331 -7.69 -6.74 4.95
C ARG A 331 -7.89 -7.63 6.19
N LYS A 332 -8.69 -8.69 6.11
CA LYS A 332 -8.88 -9.64 7.22
C LYS A 332 -7.59 -10.37 7.59
N VAL A 333 -6.80 -10.76 6.58
CA VAL A 333 -5.47 -11.38 6.78
C VAL A 333 -4.54 -10.42 7.52
N TYR A 334 -4.46 -9.17 7.08
CA TYR A 334 -3.69 -8.12 7.74
C TYR A 334 -4.10 -7.93 9.21
N GLU A 335 -5.39 -7.80 9.50
CA GLU A 335 -5.91 -7.66 10.86
C GLU A 335 -5.52 -8.84 11.74
N ARG A 336 -5.64 -10.06 11.23
CA ARG A 336 -5.25 -11.28 11.94
C ARG A 336 -3.75 -11.32 12.22
N MET A 337 -2.91 -10.94 11.24
CA MET A 337 -1.46 -10.91 11.41
C MET A 337 -1.02 -9.86 12.43
N VAL A 338 -1.59 -8.65 12.39
CA VAL A 338 -1.30 -7.60 13.37
C VAL A 338 -1.71 -8.03 14.77
N ALA A 339 -2.88 -8.64 14.93
CA ALA A 339 -3.35 -9.15 16.24
C ALA A 339 -2.42 -10.24 16.80
N SER A 340 -1.78 -11.04 15.95
CA SER A 340 -0.94 -12.17 16.37
C SER A 340 0.53 -11.82 16.56
N PHE A 341 1.09 -10.97 15.70
CA PHE A 341 2.53 -10.68 15.66
C PHE A 341 2.88 -9.23 16.06
N GLY A 342 1.88 -8.39 16.24
CA GLY A 342 2.07 -6.94 16.33
C GLY A 342 2.40 -6.32 14.96
N ARG A 343 2.77 -5.04 14.99
CA ARG A 343 3.11 -4.22 13.80
C ARG A 343 4.61 -4.23 13.55
#